data_4fb30c5832b49af5f4913b8492c285fe
#
_entry.id   4fb30c5832b49af5f4913b8492c285fe
#
_cell.length_a   1.000
_cell.length_b   1.000
_cell.length_c   1.000
_cell.angle_alpha   90.00
_cell.angle_beta   90.00
_cell.angle_gamma   90.00
#
_symmetry.space_group_name_H-M   'P 1'
#
loop_
_entity.id
_entity.type
_entity.pdbx_description
1 polymer ?
#
loop_
_entity_poly.entity_id
_entity_poly.type
_entity_poly.pdbx_seq_one_letter_code
_entity_poly.pdbx_strand_id
1 'polypeptide(L)'
;MAALFVVATLRPDLLSRYAGRTGPVVLTQESPAAAPPATSSPHALAAAARKATPAVVNIYTVKDVRPRSSLLDDNAFRQAFPDLAERLPQRKQNSLGSGVIVSPDGYVLTSNHVVAGADDIQLVLADGRVLKARIRGTDP
;
A
#
# COMPACT_ATOMS: atom_id res chain seq x y z
N MET A 1 -8.33 9.82 4.64
CA MET A 1 -7.92 8.51 5.18
C MET A 1 -6.61 8.09 4.55
N ALA A 2 -5.57 7.92 5.35
CA ALA A 2 -4.24 7.52 4.90
C ALA A 2 -3.87 6.14 5.49
N ALA A 3 -3.17 5.32 4.72
CA ALA A 3 -2.63 4.06 5.20
C ALA A 3 -1.10 4.09 5.15
N LEU A 4 -0.46 3.68 6.23
CA LEU A 4 0.99 3.63 6.37
C LEU A 4 1.50 2.22 6.08
N PHE A 5 2.45 2.08 5.15
CA PHE A 5 3.05 0.82 4.75
C PHE A 5 4.52 0.71 5.14
N VAL A 6 4.96 -0.51 5.38
CA VAL A 6 6.37 -0.85 5.50
C VAL A 6 6.78 -1.72 4.32
N VAL A 7 7.75 -1.27 3.56
CA VAL A 7 8.40 -2.08 2.52
C VAL A 7 9.44 -2.96 3.19
N ALA A 8 9.22 -4.26 3.20
CA ALA A 8 10.23 -5.22 3.63
C ALA A 8 11.09 -5.63 2.43
N THR A 9 12.23 -5.00 2.25
CA THR A 9 13.27 -5.51 1.35
C THR A 9 13.84 -6.80 1.94
N LEU A 10 13.73 -7.90 1.21
CA LEU A 10 14.28 -9.21 1.57
C LEU A 10 15.82 -9.19 1.52
N ARG A 11 16.42 -8.72 2.61
CA ARG A 11 17.75 -9.15 3.05
C ARG A 11 17.62 -9.58 4.51
N PRO A 12 17.51 -10.89 4.79
CA PRO A 12 17.35 -11.39 6.16
C PRO A 12 18.51 -11.02 7.09
N ASP A 13 19.66 -10.73 6.54
CA ASP A 13 20.90 -10.44 7.29
C ASP A 13 20.91 -9.05 7.95
N LEU A 14 20.02 -8.14 7.58
CA LEU A 14 19.94 -6.80 8.18
C LEU A 14 18.90 -6.72 9.32
N LEU A 15 17.98 -7.67 9.40
CA LEU A 15 16.93 -7.68 10.43
C LEU A 15 17.45 -8.08 11.82
N SER A 16 18.54 -8.82 11.90
CA SER A 16 19.14 -9.25 13.19
C SER A 16 19.78 -8.10 13.98
N ARG A 17 20.14 -7.00 13.33
CA ARG A 17 20.77 -5.83 13.98
C ARG A 17 19.77 -4.77 14.46
N TYR A 18 18.49 -4.87 14.08
CA TYR A 18 17.48 -3.85 14.34
C TYR A 18 16.33 -4.28 15.26
N ALA A 19 16.39 -5.48 15.83
CA ALA A 19 15.36 -6.00 16.75
C ALA A 19 15.22 -5.26 18.10
N GLY A 20 15.90 -4.14 18.30
CA GLY A 20 15.95 -3.45 19.58
C GLY A 20 15.41 -2.01 19.61
N ARG A 21 14.88 -1.46 18.53
CA ARG A 21 14.41 -0.06 18.55
C ARG A 21 12.93 0.04 18.19
N THR A 22 12.07 -0.22 19.17
CA THR A 22 10.67 0.23 19.18
C THR A 22 10.60 1.69 19.65
N GLY A 23 11.20 2.60 18.90
CA GLY A 23 11.00 4.04 19.11
C GLY A 23 9.83 4.54 18.26
N PRO A 24 9.10 5.60 18.67
CA PRO A 24 8.11 6.22 17.82
C PRO A 24 8.80 6.71 16.54
N VAL A 25 8.18 6.43 15.38
CA VAL A 25 8.64 6.99 14.10
C VAL A 25 8.39 8.49 14.17
N VAL A 26 9.45 9.26 14.39
CA VAL A 26 9.37 10.71 14.34
C VAL A 26 9.40 11.09 12.86
N LEU A 27 8.23 11.40 12.30
CA LEU A 27 8.17 12.10 11.03
C LEU A 27 8.70 13.51 11.27
N THR A 28 9.96 13.74 10.94
CA THR A 28 10.54 15.09 10.97
C THR A 28 9.88 15.88 9.85
N GLN A 29 8.82 16.60 10.18
CA GLN A 29 8.25 17.59 9.30
C GLN A 29 9.23 18.76 9.30
N GLU A 30 10.12 18.82 8.30
CA GLU A 30 10.84 20.04 8.04
C GLU A 30 9.81 21.14 7.77
N SER A 31 9.76 22.12 8.69
CA SER A 31 8.92 23.31 8.51
C SER A 31 9.31 23.94 7.16
N PRO A 32 8.38 24.15 6.24
CA PRO A 32 8.73 24.75 4.96
C PRO A 32 9.33 26.13 5.24
N ALA A 33 10.63 26.27 4.99
CA ALA A 33 11.21 27.60 4.82
C ALA A 33 10.32 28.33 3.81
N ALA A 34 9.90 29.54 4.15
CA ALA A 34 8.95 30.35 3.39
C ALA A 34 9.19 30.20 1.88
N ALA A 35 8.28 29.50 1.22
CA ALA A 35 8.40 29.24 -0.20
C ALA A 35 8.40 30.58 -0.93
N PRO A 36 9.32 30.83 -1.85
CA PRO A 36 9.25 32.02 -2.70
C PRO A 36 7.89 32.00 -3.44
N PRO A 37 7.30 33.15 -3.73
CA PRO A 37 5.98 33.22 -4.36
C PRO A 37 5.98 32.36 -5.61
N ALA A 38 5.03 31.43 -5.65
CA ALA A 38 4.91 30.44 -6.72
C ALA A 38 4.58 31.15 -8.03
N THR A 39 5.60 31.53 -8.78
CA THR A 39 5.43 31.75 -10.21
C THR A 39 5.14 30.37 -10.79
N SER A 40 3.89 30.13 -11.15
CA SER A 40 3.40 28.91 -11.77
C SER A 40 3.92 28.75 -13.21
N SER A 41 5.25 28.75 -13.34
CA SER A 41 5.91 28.43 -14.60
C SER A 41 5.79 26.93 -14.84
N PRO A 42 5.43 26.46 -16.04
CA PRO A 42 5.45 25.04 -16.40
C PRO A 42 6.77 24.36 -16.09
N HIS A 43 7.88 25.09 -16.15
CA HIS A 43 9.21 24.62 -15.80
C HIS A 43 9.37 24.33 -14.29
N ALA A 44 8.74 25.13 -13.42
CA ALA A 44 8.79 24.91 -11.97
C ALA A 44 8.07 23.62 -11.58
N LEU A 45 6.90 23.34 -12.16
CA LEU A 45 6.16 22.10 -11.96
C LEU A 45 6.93 20.88 -12.46
N ALA A 46 7.55 20.98 -13.64
CA ALA A 46 8.37 19.89 -14.18
C ALA A 46 9.61 19.61 -13.33
N ALA A 47 10.23 20.63 -12.74
CA ALA A 47 11.37 20.47 -11.84
C ALA A 47 10.93 19.79 -10.51
N ALA A 48 9.80 20.23 -9.94
CA ALA A 48 9.24 19.62 -8.74
C ALA A 48 8.84 18.15 -8.97
N ALA A 49 8.19 17.84 -10.09
CA ALA A 49 7.83 16.49 -10.46
C ALA A 49 9.06 15.59 -10.58
N ARG A 50 10.11 16.03 -11.27
CA ARG A 50 11.37 15.26 -11.38
C ARG A 50 12.00 14.98 -10.02
N LYS A 51 11.94 15.94 -9.10
CA LYS A 51 12.47 15.76 -7.73
C LYS A 51 11.63 14.78 -6.91
N ALA A 52 10.30 14.78 -7.09
CA ALA A 52 9.39 13.93 -6.34
C ALA A 52 9.28 12.49 -6.90
N THR A 53 9.48 12.29 -8.20
CA THR A 53 9.32 11.00 -8.89
C THR A 53 10.01 9.82 -8.19
N PRO A 54 11.25 9.94 -7.67
CA PRO A 54 11.92 8.81 -7.00
C PRO A 54 11.20 8.34 -5.72
N ALA A 55 10.41 9.22 -5.10
CA ALA A 55 9.64 8.89 -3.90
C ALA A 55 8.25 8.32 -4.20
N VAL A 56 7.79 8.39 -5.45
CA VAL A 56 6.48 7.88 -5.86
C VAL A 56 6.59 6.41 -6.23
N VAL A 57 5.63 5.61 -5.72
CA VAL A 57 5.53 4.18 -6.02
C VAL A 57 4.15 3.84 -6.56
N ASN A 58 4.10 2.86 -7.45
CA ASN A 58 2.85 2.24 -7.87
C ASN A 58 2.54 1.06 -6.94
N ILE A 59 1.28 0.92 -6.56
CA ILE A 59 0.81 -0.12 -5.64
C ILE A 59 -0.12 -1.04 -6.40
N TYR A 60 0.20 -2.33 -6.39
CA TYR A 60 -0.63 -3.40 -6.92
C TYR A 60 -1.13 -4.23 -5.75
N THR A 61 -2.44 -4.43 -5.69
CA THR A 61 -3.04 -5.26 -4.65
C THR A 61 -3.88 -6.36 -5.27
N VAL A 62 -3.86 -7.51 -4.62
CA VAL A 62 -4.70 -8.65 -4.95
C VAL A 62 -5.58 -8.95 -3.75
N LYS A 63 -6.86 -9.12 -4.00
CA LYS A 63 -7.86 -9.50 -3.00
C LYS A 63 -8.64 -10.71 -3.48
N ASP A 64 -8.72 -11.73 -2.66
CA ASP A 64 -9.57 -12.89 -2.92
C ASP A 64 -11.01 -12.55 -2.52
N VAL A 65 -11.85 -12.35 -3.53
CA VAL A 65 -13.27 -12.03 -3.35
C VAL A 65 -14.08 -13.27 -3.59
N ARG A 66 -14.81 -13.72 -2.57
CA ARG A 66 -15.84 -14.73 -2.77
C ARG A 66 -17.04 -14.08 -3.47
N PRO A 67 -17.60 -14.70 -4.52
CA PRO A 67 -18.80 -14.16 -5.14
C PRO A 67 -19.93 -14.07 -4.09
N ARG A 68 -20.39 -12.86 -3.82
CA ARG A 68 -21.62 -12.67 -3.05
C ARG A 68 -22.79 -13.01 -3.97
N SER A 69 -23.25 -14.24 -3.92
CA SER A 69 -24.60 -14.55 -4.43
C SER A 69 -25.54 -14.57 -3.24
N SER A 70 -26.70 -13.98 -3.38
CA SER A 70 -27.73 -13.98 -2.33
C SER A 70 -28.10 -15.39 -1.87
N LEU A 71 -27.94 -16.39 -2.75
CA LEU A 71 -28.15 -17.80 -2.43
C LEU A 71 -27.07 -18.38 -1.50
N LEU A 72 -25.84 -17.85 -1.56
CA LEU A 72 -24.72 -18.30 -0.70
C LEU A 72 -24.73 -17.63 0.68
N ASP A 73 -25.39 -16.48 0.79
CA ASP A 73 -25.60 -15.81 2.07
C ASP A 73 -26.77 -16.43 2.84
N ASP A 74 -27.59 -17.27 2.19
CA ASP A 74 -28.65 -18.02 2.82
C ASP A 74 -28.10 -19.22 3.61
N ASN A 75 -28.34 -19.20 4.91
CA ASN A 75 -27.88 -20.23 5.84
C ASN A 75 -28.51 -21.61 5.53
N ALA A 76 -29.75 -21.64 5.05
CA ALA A 76 -30.44 -22.86 4.64
C ALA A 76 -29.80 -23.47 3.40
N PHE A 77 -29.42 -22.66 2.42
CA PHE A 77 -28.73 -23.10 1.22
C PHE A 77 -27.34 -23.68 1.54
N ARG A 78 -26.59 -23.05 2.44
CA ARG A 78 -25.26 -23.52 2.85
C ARG A 78 -25.32 -24.85 3.59
N GLN A 79 -26.38 -25.08 4.38
CA GLN A 79 -26.59 -26.35 5.07
C GLN A 79 -27.04 -27.46 4.12
N ALA A 80 -27.85 -27.12 3.12
CA ALA A 80 -28.33 -28.11 2.14
C ALA A 80 -27.25 -28.53 1.13
N PHE A 81 -26.33 -27.61 0.78
CA PHE A 81 -25.33 -27.83 -0.26
C PHE A 81 -23.92 -27.40 0.19
N PRO A 82 -23.30 -28.06 1.21
CA PRO A 82 -22.00 -27.66 1.73
C PRO A 82 -20.89 -27.75 0.68
N ASP A 83 -20.87 -28.82 -0.12
CA ASP A 83 -19.84 -29.05 -1.15
C ASP A 83 -19.88 -28.02 -2.29
N LEU A 84 -21.05 -27.46 -2.58
CA LEU A 84 -21.20 -26.45 -3.62
C LEU A 84 -20.64 -25.10 -3.16
N ALA A 85 -20.81 -24.78 -1.88
CA ALA A 85 -20.28 -23.54 -1.31
C ALA A 85 -18.73 -23.52 -1.31
N GLU A 86 -18.10 -24.68 -1.17
CA GLU A 86 -16.62 -24.82 -1.20
C GLU A 86 -16.06 -24.84 -2.62
N ARG A 87 -16.81 -25.33 -3.60
CA ARG A 87 -16.37 -25.46 -5.01
C ARG A 87 -16.49 -24.19 -5.84
N LEU A 88 -17.05 -23.11 -5.27
CA LEU A 88 -17.17 -21.86 -6.01
C LEU A 88 -15.79 -21.22 -6.21
N PRO A 89 -15.47 -20.86 -7.47
CA PRO A 89 -14.17 -20.27 -7.75
C PRO A 89 -14.02 -18.93 -7.02
N GLN A 90 -12.97 -18.81 -6.23
CA GLN A 90 -12.58 -17.54 -5.65
C GLN A 90 -12.16 -16.59 -6.79
N ARG A 91 -12.72 -15.41 -6.81
CA ARG A 91 -12.41 -14.43 -7.83
C ARG A 91 -11.32 -13.49 -7.29
N LYS A 92 -10.19 -13.45 -7.97
CA LYS A 92 -9.14 -12.48 -7.64
C LYS A 92 -9.53 -11.12 -8.19
N GLN A 93 -9.60 -10.14 -7.32
CA GLN A 93 -9.79 -8.74 -7.68
C GLN A 93 -8.45 -8.03 -7.52
N ASN A 94 -7.98 -7.44 -8.61
CA ASN A 94 -6.78 -6.64 -8.62
C ASN A 94 -7.16 -5.16 -8.49
N SER A 95 -6.41 -4.42 -7.70
CA SER A 95 -6.54 -2.97 -7.59
C SER A 95 -5.19 -2.30 -7.82
N LEU A 96 -5.25 -1.07 -8.28
CA LEU A 96 -4.10 -0.23 -8.58
C LEU A 96 -4.20 1.05 -7.78
N GLY A 97 -3.08 1.52 -7.29
CA GLY A 97 -2.98 2.78 -6.59
C GLY A 97 -1.58 3.35 -6.64
N SER A 98 -1.37 4.45 -5.95
CA SER A 98 -0.07 5.08 -5.81
C SER A 98 0.22 5.37 -4.35
N GLY A 99 1.50 5.43 -4.00
CA GLY A 99 1.96 5.79 -2.68
C GLY A 99 3.20 6.66 -2.75
N VAL A 100 3.60 7.19 -1.60
CA VAL A 100 4.80 8.02 -1.46
C VAL A 100 5.68 7.43 -0.35
N ILE A 101 6.96 7.23 -0.64
CA ILE A 101 7.96 6.83 0.36
C ILE A 101 8.21 8.04 1.26
N VAL A 102 8.00 7.88 2.56
CA VAL A 102 8.11 8.96 3.55
C VAL A 102 9.26 8.77 4.55
N SER A 103 9.94 7.62 4.51
CA SER A 103 11.04 7.33 5.42
C SER A 103 12.10 6.47 4.72
N PRO A 104 13.40 6.67 5.05
CA PRO A 104 14.48 5.78 4.61
C PRO A 104 14.32 4.34 5.11
N ASP A 105 13.54 4.12 6.18
CA ASP A 105 13.21 2.78 6.68
C ASP A 105 12.20 2.03 5.81
N GLY A 106 11.72 2.65 4.72
CA GLY A 106 10.81 2.05 3.75
C GLY A 106 9.34 2.19 4.11
N TYR A 107 8.94 3.19 4.89
CA TYR A 107 7.53 3.51 5.08
C TYR A 107 6.95 4.21 3.86
N VAL A 108 5.78 3.74 3.43
CA VAL A 108 5.03 4.30 2.31
C VAL A 108 3.65 4.71 2.77
N LEU A 109 3.25 5.92 2.43
CA LEU A 109 1.88 6.42 2.63
C LEU A 109 1.05 6.19 1.37
N THR A 110 -0.17 5.71 1.55
CA THR A 110 -1.17 5.61 0.49
C THR A 110 -2.58 5.77 1.07
N SER A 111 -3.58 5.81 0.21
CA SER A 111 -4.98 5.88 0.64
C SER A 111 -5.46 4.53 1.15
N ASN A 112 -6.26 4.53 2.22
CA ASN A 112 -6.77 3.31 2.84
C ASN A 112 -7.54 2.42 1.84
N HIS A 113 -8.34 3.01 0.94
CA HIS A 113 -9.13 2.24 -0.03
C HIS A 113 -8.28 1.41 -1.01
N VAL A 114 -7.02 1.80 -1.26
CA VAL A 114 -6.10 1.05 -2.14
C VAL A 114 -5.76 -0.30 -1.53
N VAL A 115 -5.67 -0.38 -0.22
CA VAL A 115 -5.11 -1.54 0.51
C VAL A 115 -6.12 -2.25 1.39
N ALA A 116 -7.29 -1.66 1.57
CA ALA A 116 -8.34 -2.23 2.42
C ALA A 116 -8.75 -3.63 1.95
N GLY A 117 -8.44 -4.63 2.81
CA GLY A 117 -8.74 -6.04 2.56
C GLY A 117 -7.89 -6.68 1.46
N ALA A 118 -6.72 -6.13 1.15
CA ALA A 118 -5.76 -6.75 0.25
C ALA A 118 -5.06 -7.93 0.94
N ASP A 119 -4.97 -9.06 0.24
CA ASP A 119 -4.26 -10.27 0.69
C ASP A 119 -2.79 -10.24 0.28
N ASP A 120 -2.47 -9.66 -0.88
CA ASP A 120 -1.10 -9.43 -1.34
C ASP A 120 -0.93 -7.98 -1.83
N ILE A 121 0.20 -7.38 -1.47
CA ILE A 121 0.51 -6.00 -1.81
C ILE A 121 1.91 -5.94 -2.39
N GLN A 122 2.02 -5.40 -3.60
CA GLN A 122 3.27 -5.22 -4.31
C GLN A 122 3.46 -3.75 -4.65
N LEU A 123 4.67 -3.28 -4.47
CA LEU A 123 5.10 -1.94 -4.81
C LEU A 123 6.04 -1.99 -6.01
N VAL A 124 5.81 -1.13 -6.97
CA VAL A 124 6.72 -0.91 -8.09
C VAL A 124 7.35 0.47 -7.95
N LEU A 125 8.65 0.50 -7.75
CA LEU A 125 9.44 1.71 -7.59
C LEU A 125 9.69 2.38 -8.95
N ALA A 126 10.13 3.63 -8.92
CA ALA A 126 10.45 4.41 -10.11
C ALA A 126 11.55 3.76 -10.98
N ASP A 127 12.42 2.96 -10.39
CA ASP A 127 13.48 2.21 -11.07
C ASP A 127 13.03 0.84 -11.63
N GLY A 128 11.73 0.51 -11.49
CA GLY A 128 11.13 -0.74 -11.98
C GLY A 128 11.28 -1.93 -11.02
N ARG A 129 11.91 -1.78 -9.86
CA ARG A 129 11.96 -2.86 -8.87
C ARG A 129 10.58 -3.12 -8.28
N VAL A 130 10.27 -4.41 -8.11
CA VAL A 130 9.04 -4.87 -7.49
C VAL A 130 9.34 -5.40 -6.10
N LEU A 131 8.64 -4.88 -5.10
CA LEU A 131 8.82 -5.22 -3.69
C LEU A 131 7.49 -5.64 -3.08
N LYS A 132 7.52 -6.66 -2.20
CA LYS A 132 6.36 -7.00 -1.38
C LYS A 132 6.24 -6.03 -0.20
N ALA A 133 5.01 -5.65 0.11
CA ALA A 133 4.71 -4.76 1.22
C ALA A 133 3.67 -5.38 2.16
N ARG A 134 3.60 -4.85 3.37
CA ARG A 134 2.59 -5.20 4.37
C ARG A 134 2.03 -3.95 5.02
N ILE A 135 0.78 -3.99 5.40
CA ILE A 135 0.14 -2.91 6.14
C ILE A 135 0.75 -2.83 7.55
N ARG A 136 1.21 -1.65 7.94
CA ARG A 136 1.71 -1.39 9.29
C ARG A 136 0.64 -0.79 10.18
N GLY A 137 -0.21 0.02 9.63
CA GLY A 137 -1.32 0.66 10.31
C GLY A 137 -2.27 1.30 9.32
N THR A 138 -3.49 1.53 9.74
CA THR A 138 -4.52 2.23 8.98
C THR A 138 -5.15 3.29 9.86
N ASP A 139 -5.45 4.44 9.27
CA ASP A 139 -6.25 5.50 9.85
C ASP A 139 -7.57 5.56 9.05
N PRO A 140 -8.68 5.08 9.64
CA PRO A 140 -9.99 4.96 8.97
C PRO A 140 -10.73 6.31 8.81
#